data_35bc17f028db19d12ac283b456202913
#
_entry.id   35bc17f028db19d12ac283b456202913
#
_cell.length_a   1.000
_cell.length_b   1.000
_cell.length_c   1.000
_cell.angle_alpha   90.00
_cell.angle_beta   90.00
_cell.angle_gamma   90.00
#
_symmetry.space_group_name_H-M   'P 1'
#
loop_
_entity.id
_entity.type
_entity.pdbx_description
1 polymer ?
#
loop_
_entity_poly.entity_id
_entity_poly.type
_entity_poly.pdbx_seq_one_letter_code
_entity_poly.pdbx_strand_id
1 'polypeptide(L)'
;MSDVQYVPPPPPAAPLPPPPATPAFDFAKPFTFVFDDPRWLTKILIGGLFHLAGVFIVGWFFVLGYFAQMIRNIVRGDATPLPEWENNLGDFFNEGLRLVGVGLCWVLPIVLLAFAFVIPMVAFGAAGNDDMNAIGSGLAGCMACLIVPLSLAVTFFMPASLLFVVVEQRFGAAFEFGRIWPFIKANIGNYCLAIVVYLIARMLGGFGVALLCVGVFFTAFWAILVTGHGFAQVYKLAVAPAPTSR
;
A
#
# COMPACT_ATOMS: atom_id res chain seq x y z
N MET A 1 -29.29 44.23 -62.64
CA MET A 1 -28.18 44.43 -61.66
C MET A 1 -28.56 43.65 -60.42
N SER A 2 -27.98 42.48 -60.28
CA SER A 2 -28.26 41.62 -59.12
C SER A 2 -27.30 42.00 -57.93
N ASP A 3 -27.88 42.50 -56.86
CA ASP A 3 -27.12 42.81 -55.64
C ASP A 3 -26.43 41.55 -55.07
N VAL A 4 -25.14 41.50 -55.28
CA VAL A 4 -24.30 40.46 -54.61
C VAL A 4 -24.17 40.82 -53.13
N GLN A 5 -24.96 40.15 -52.33
CA GLN A 5 -24.91 40.31 -50.84
C GLN A 5 -23.57 39.83 -50.32
N TYR A 6 -22.71 40.72 -49.81
CA TYR A 6 -21.44 40.41 -49.20
C TYR A 6 -21.69 39.65 -47.89
N VAL A 7 -21.35 38.34 -47.86
CA VAL A 7 -21.32 37.53 -46.66
C VAL A 7 -19.90 37.63 -46.05
N PRO A 8 -19.70 38.22 -44.86
CA PRO A 8 -18.38 38.30 -44.26
C PRO A 8 -17.86 36.88 -43.96
N PRO A 9 -16.54 36.64 -44.13
CA PRO A 9 -15.94 35.36 -43.82
C PRO A 9 -16.20 35.01 -42.34
N PRO A 10 -16.40 33.72 -42.04
CA PRO A 10 -16.61 33.28 -40.64
C PRO A 10 -15.41 33.66 -39.77
N PRO A 11 -15.64 34.03 -38.50
CA PRO A 11 -14.56 34.38 -37.60
C PRO A 11 -13.59 33.19 -37.46
N PRO A 12 -12.28 33.45 -37.25
CA PRO A 12 -11.29 32.39 -37.04
C PRO A 12 -11.76 31.44 -35.95
N ALA A 13 -11.68 30.14 -36.23
CA ALA A 13 -12.04 29.13 -35.24
C ALA A 13 -11.24 29.35 -33.97
N ALA A 14 -11.93 29.37 -32.80
CA ALA A 14 -11.27 29.48 -31.51
C ALA A 14 -10.23 28.36 -31.35
N PRO A 15 -9.07 28.64 -30.75
CA PRO A 15 -8.07 27.59 -30.50
C PRO A 15 -8.73 26.41 -29.79
N LEU A 16 -8.48 25.20 -30.28
CA LEU A 16 -8.98 23.98 -29.62
C LEU A 16 -8.47 23.96 -28.20
N PRO A 17 -9.31 23.63 -27.21
CA PRO A 17 -8.85 23.45 -25.83
C PRO A 17 -7.70 22.44 -25.80
N PRO A 18 -6.67 22.67 -24.99
CA PRO A 18 -5.56 21.73 -24.88
C PRO A 18 -6.10 20.33 -24.55
N PRO A 19 -5.48 19.27 -25.12
CA PRO A 19 -5.91 17.90 -24.82
C PRO A 19 -5.85 17.67 -23.31
N PRO A 20 -6.81 16.93 -22.74
CA PRO A 20 -6.81 16.62 -21.31
C PRO A 20 -5.48 15.99 -20.95
N ALA A 21 -4.84 16.52 -19.90
CA ALA A 21 -3.56 16.00 -19.42
C ALA A 21 -3.69 14.51 -19.12
N THR A 22 -2.76 13.70 -19.62
CA THR A 22 -2.68 12.29 -19.28
C THR A 22 -2.57 12.15 -17.75
N PRO A 23 -3.43 11.34 -17.11
CA PRO A 23 -3.37 11.18 -15.67
C PRO A 23 -1.99 10.66 -15.25
N ALA A 24 -1.26 11.47 -14.48
CA ALA A 24 0.06 11.17 -13.97
C ALA A 24 -0.02 10.83 -12.47
N PHE A 25 0.98 10.12 -11.95
CA PHE A 25 1.09 9.85 -10.53
C PHE A 25 1.32 11.16 -9.78
N ASP A 26 0.40 11.51 -8.89
CA ASP A 26 0.52 12.68 -8.01
C ASP A 26 1.24 12.26 -6.72
N PHE A 27 2.50 12.68 -6.60
CA PHE A 27 3.35 12.33 -5.47
C PHE A 27 2.92 13.00 -4.15
N ALA A 28 2.33 14.19 -4.21
CA ALA A 28 1.92 14.94 -3.02
C ALA A 28 0.58 14.47 -2.46
N LYS A 29 -0.33 14.03 -3.33
CA LYS A 29 -1.69 13.65 -2.96
C LYS A 29 -1.79 12.59 -1.86
N PRO A 30 -0.97 11.52 -1.83
CA PRO A 30 -0.99 10.54 -0.73
C PRO A 30 -0.79 11.15 0.66
N PHE A 31 -0.02 12.23 0.76
CA PHE A 31 0.26 12.87 2.05
C PHE A 31 -0.81 13.87 2.48
N THR A 32 -1.60 14.39 1.54
CA THR A 32 -2.57 15.47 1.79
C THR A 32 -4.02 15.02 1.77
N PHE A 33 -4.36 13.93 1.05
CA PHE A 33 -5.76 13.51 0.82
C PHE A 33 -6.55 13.27 2.11
N VAL A 34 -5.87 12.88 3.19
CA VAL A 34 -6.51 12.67 4.50
C VAL A 34 -7.13 13.97 5.02
N PHE A 35 -6.47 15.09 4.80
CA PHE A 35 -6.90 16.42 5.27
C PHE A 35 -8.03 17.03 4.43
N ASP A 36 -8.34 16.45 3.27
CA ASP A 36 -9.49 16.86 2.47
C ASP A 36 -10.83 16.39 3.09
N ASP A 37 -10.81 15.42 4.00
CA ASP A 37 -12.00 14.92 4.68
C ASP A 37 -12.35 15.82 5.87
N PRO A 38 -13.57 16.34 5.98
CA PRO A 38 -13.97 17.23 7.10
C PRO A 38 -13.82 16.58 8.49
N ARG A 39 -13.89 15.24 8.56
CA ARG A 39 -13.80 14.47 9.81
C ARG A 39 -12.47 13.72 9.95
N TRP A 40 -11.44 14.12 9.22
CA TRP A 40 -10.15 13.44 9.18
C TRP A 40 -9.56 13.20 10.59
N LEU A 41 -9.65 14.20 11.48
CA LEU A 41 -9.08 14.09 12.83
C LEU A 41 -9.74 12.96 13.62
N THR A 42 -11.08 12.90 13.62
CA THR A 42 -11.85 11.84 14.29
C THR A 42 -11.49 10.47 13.71
N LYS A 43 -11.38 10.36 12.38
CA LYS A 43 -11.03 9.11 11.69
C LYS A 43 -9.63 8.64 12.05
N ILE A 44 -8.65 9.56 12.12
CA ILE A 44 -7.28 9.25 12.54
C ILE A 44 -7.22 8.86 14.01
N LEU A 45 -7.95 9.56 14.89
CA LEU A 45 -7.99 9.21 16.32
C LEU A 45 -8.56 7.81 16.55
N ILE A 46 -9.71 7.50 15.96
CA ILE A 46 -10.31 6.16 16.08
C ILE A 46 -9.39 5.09 15.47
N GLY A 47 -8.84 5.34 14.28
CA GLY A 47 -7.91 4.41 13.63
C GLY A 47 -6.63 4.19 14.43
N GLY A 48 -6.08 5.25 15.05
CA GLY A 48 -4.94 5.16 15.96
C GLY A 48 -5.25 4.35 17.22
N LEU A 49 -6.46 4.46 17.78
CA LEU A 49 -6.91 3.62 18.89
C LEU A 49 -7.01 2.13 18.48
N PHE A 50 -7.56 1.83 17.31
CA PHE A 50 -7.53 0.47 16.78
C PHE A 50 -6.11 -0.01 16.51
N HIS A 51 -5.22 0.87 16.04
CA HIS A 51 -3.80 0.53 15.86
C HIS A 51 -3.13 0.24 17.21
N LEU A 52 -3.41 1.02 18.25
CA LEU A 52 -2.98 0.73 19.64
C LEU A 52 -3.54 -0.61 20.13
N ALA A 53 -4.82 -0.88 19.89
CA ALA A 53 -5.44 -2.19 20.19
C ALA A 53 -4.81 -3.34 19.36
N GLY A 54 -4.07 -3.02 18.31
CA GLY A 54 -3.26 -3.95 17.53
C GLY A 54 -2.15 -4.64 18.33
N VAL A 55 -1.74 -4.08 19.48
CA VAL A 55 -0.86 -4.76 20.46
C VAL A 55 -1.49 -6.09 20.92
N PHE A 56 -2.82 -6.16 20.99
CA PHE A 56 -3.59 -7.38 21.28
C PHE A 56 -4.01 -8.13 20.01
N ILE A 57 -3.41 -7.86 18.86
CA ILE A 57 -3.68 -8.46 17.54
C ILE A 57 -5.05 -8.04 16.96
N VAL A 58 -6.10 -7.98 17.76
CA VAL A 58 -7.49 -7.73 17.31
C VAL A 58 -7.62 -6.40 16.56
N GLY A 59 -6.91 -5.36 16.99
CA GLY A 59 -6.97 -4.05 16.34
C GLY A 59 -6.49 -4.05 14.89
N TRP A 60 -5.57 -4.95 14.52
CA TRP A 60 -5.08 -5.06 13.14
C TRP A 60 -6.16 -5.45 12.14
N PHE A 61 -7.14 -6.27 12.54
CA PHE A 61 -8.24 -6.63 11.65
C PHE A 61 -9.04 -5.39 11.23
N PHE A 62 -9.32 -4.49 12.17
CA PHE A 62 -10.04 -3.25 11.88
C PHE A 62 -9.22 -2.27 11.05
N VAL A 63 -7.94 -2.10 11.38
CA VAL A 63 -7.03 -1.22 10.64
C VAL A 63 -6.88 -1.65 9.19
N LEU A 64 -6.66 -2.95 8.94
CA LEU A 64 -6.48 -3.49 7.59
C LEU A 64 -7.80 -3.52 6.81
N GLY A 65 -8.93 -3.75 7.47
CA GLY A 65 -10.23 -3.64 6.83
C GLY A 65 -10.56 -2.21 6.40
N TYR A 66 -10.30 -1.24 7.27
CA TYR A 66 -10.41 0.18 6.94
C TYR A 66 -9.51 0.56 5.75
N PHE A 67 -8.25 0.13 5.76
CA PHE A 67 -7.29 0.28 4.68
C PHE A 67 -7.83 -0.30 3.36
N ALA A 68 -8.40 -1.50 3.39
CA ALA A 68 -8.98 -2.12 2.20
C ALA A 68 -10.15 -1.31 1.63
N GLN A 69 -11.05 -0.86 2.48
CA GLN A 69 -12.20 -0.06 2.04
C GLN A 69 -11.75 1.28 1.46
N MET A 70 -10.78 1.95 2.10
CA MET A 70 -10.21 3.20 1.59
C MET A 70 -9.60 3.00 0.19
N ILE A 71 -8.81 1.95 -0.02
CA ILE A 71 -8.25 1.65 -1.35
C ILE A 71 -9.36 1.49 -2.39
N ARG A 72 -10.42 0.75 -2.07
CA ARG A 72 -11.56 0.58 -2.99
C ARG A 72 -12.23 1.91 -3.33
N ASN A 73 -12.41 2.78 -2.34
CA ASN A 73 -12.99 4.11 -2.54
C ASN A 73 -12.11 4.97 -3.47
N ILE A 74 -10.78 4.93 -3.28
CA ILE A 74 -9.82 5.64 -4.16
C ILE A 74 -9.89 5.11 -5.59
N VAL A 75 -9.91 3.79 -5.75
CA VAL A 75 -9.97 3.15 -7.07
C VAL A 75 -11.27 3.49 -7.79
N ARG A 76 -12.40 3.56 -7.07
CA ARG A 76 -13.68 4.02 -7.61
C ARG A 76 -13.71 5.51 -7.96
N GLY A 77 -12.83 6.30 -7.35
CA GLY A 77 -12.75 7.74 -7.57
C GLY A 77 -13.66 8.55 -6.66
N ASP A 78 -13.99 8.00 -5.48
CA ASP A 78 -14.83 8.69 -4.49
C ASP A 78 -14.16 9.98 -4.02
N ALA A 79 -14.94 11.07 -3.90
CA ALA A 79 -14.44 12.39 -3.51
C ALA A 79 -13.89 12.39 -2.07
N THR A 80 -14.50 11.61 -1.17
CA THR A 80 -14.07 11.41 0.21
C THR A 80 -13.72 9.93 0.43
N PRO A 81 -12.46 9.52 0.15
CA PRO A 81 -12.10 8.11 0.14
C PRO A 81 -12.00 7.48 1.53
N LEU A 82 -11.91 8.28 2.60
CA LEU A 82 -11.84 7.77 3.97
C LEU A 82 -13.19 7.21 4.42
N PRO A 83 -13.30 5.90 4.73
CA PRO A 83 -14.55 5.30 5.22
C PRO A 83 -14.99 5.87 6.56
N GLU A 84 -16.27 5.65 6.91
CA GLU A 84 -16.80 5.94 8.24
C GLU A 84 -16.65 4.72 9.14
N TRP A 85 -16.27 4.94 10.41
CA TRP A 85 -16.09 3.87 11.37
C TRP A 85 -17.43 3.30 11.89
N GLU A 86 -18.44 4.15 12.00
CA GLU A 86 -19.66 3.90 12.80
C GLU A 86 -20.52 2.73 12.31
N ASN A 87 -20.60 2.48 11.00
CA ASN A 87 -21.53 1.50 10.44
C ASN A 87 -20.88 0.28 9.79
N ASN A 88 -19.53 0.18 9.80
CA ASN A 88 -18.80 -0.77 8.97
C ASN A 88 -17.83 -1.69 9.75
N LEU A 89 -17.92 -1.72 11.08
CA LEU A 89 -16.95 -2.47 11.91
C LEU A 89 -16.92 -3.97 11.56
N GLY A 90 -18.09 -4.59 11.31
CA GLY A 90 -18.15 -6.00 10.92
C GLY A 90 -17.47 -6.27 9.58
N ASP A 91 -17.68 -5.38 8.61
CA ASP A 91 -17.06 -5.47 7.29
C ASP A 91 -15.55 -5.26 7.37
N PHE A 92 -15.10 -4.28 8.18
CA PHE A 92 -13.69 -4.06 8.43
C PHE A 92 -13.02 -5.26 9.08
N PHE A 93 -13.68 -5.89 10.05
CA PHE A 93 -13.14 -7.10 10.67
C PHE A 93 -12.97 -8.24 9.66
N ASN A 94 -13.99 -8.52 8.85
CA ASN A 94 -13.97 -9.59 7.86
C ASN A 94 -12.92 -9.34 6.75
N GLU A 95 -12.87 -8.11 6.24
CA GLU A 95 -11.86 -7.72 5.25
C GLU A 95 -10.45 -7.76 5.83
N GLY A 96 -10.28 -7.25 7.05
CA GLY A 96 -9.01 -7.30 7.75
C GLY A 96 -8.54 -8.72 8.02
N LEU A 97 -9.44 -9.61 8.40
CA LEU A 97 -9.13 -11.04 8.59
C LEU A 97 -8.59 -11.66 7.29
N ARG A 98 -9.19 -11.31 6.14
CA ARG A 98 -8.71 -11.73 4.82
C ARG A 98 -7.29 -11.23 4.55
N LEU A 99 -7.02 -9.96 4.81
CA LEU A 99 -5.70 -9.36 4.57
C LEU A 99 -4.64 -9.87 5.53
N VAL A 100 -4.99 -10.09 6.80
CA VAL A 100 -4.08 -10.76 7.77
C VAL A 100 -3.75 -12.16 7.29
N GLY A 101 -4.74 -12.93 6.82
CA GLY A 101 -4.51 -14.26 6.26
C GLY A 101 -3.53 -14.23 5.08
N VAL A 102 -3.69 -13.30 4.16
CA VAL A 102 -2.73 -13.09 3.04
C VAL A 102 -1.36 -12.73 3.57
N GLY A 103 -1.27 -11.78 4.51
CA GLY A 103 0.00 -11.38 5.13
C GLY A 103 0.72 -12.55 5.81
N LEU A 104 -0.02 -13.39 6.53
CA LEU A 104 0.52 -14.61 7.16
C LEU A 104 1.09 -15.56 6.09
N CYS A 105 0.38 -15.79 4.99
CA CYS A 105 0.89 -16.64 3.90
C CYS A 105 2.19 -16.10 3.30
N TRP A 106 2.33 -14.78 3.19
CA TRP A 106 3.56 -14.16 2.69
C TRP A 106 4.73 -14.22 3.68
N VAL A 107 4.44 -14.10 4.99
CA VAL A 107 5.47 -14.09 6.05
C VAL A 107 5.85 -15.51 6.47
N LEU A 108 4.94 -16.48 6.35
CA LEU A 108 5.15 -17.86 6.80
C LEU A 108 6.44 -18.52 6.27
N PRO A 109 6.80 -18.42 4.97
CA PRO A 109 8.05 -18.98 4.48
C PRO A 109 9.30 -18.40 5.17
N ILE A 110 9.28 -17.08 5.46
CA ILE A 110 10.37 -16.41 6.15
C ILE A 110 10.47 -16.92 7.59
N VAL A 111 9.33 -17.05 8.27
CA VAL A 111 9.28 -17.53 9.67
C VAL A 111 9.76 -18.97 9.76
N LEU A 112 9.29 -19.85 8.87
CA LEU A 112 9.72 -21.26 8.83
C LEU A 112 11.23 -21.37 8.55
N LEU A 113 11.74 -20.58 7.62
CA LEU A 113 13.16 -20.53 7.31
C LEU A 113 13.96 -20.02 8.52
N ALA A 114 13.49 -18.96 9.19
CA ALA A 114 14.13 -18.44 10.39
C ALA A 114 14.22 -19.51 11.49
N PHE A 115 13.13 -20.23 11.77
CA PHE A 115 13.14 -21.31 12.75
C PHE A 115 14.09 -22.45 12.37
N ALA A 116 14.16 -22.83 11.09
CA ALA A 116 15.05 -23.86 10.61
C ALA A 116 16.54 -23.56 10.85
N PHE A 117 16.91 -22.27 10.90
CA PHE A 117 18.27 -21.84 11.20
C PHE A 117 18.50 -21.48 12.68
N VAL A 118 17.54 -20.80 13.33
CA VAL A 118 17.69 -20.34 14.72
C VAL A 118 17.77 -21.51 15.69
N ILE A 119 16.99 -22.58 15.50
CA ILE A 119 16.99 -23.72 16.40
C ILE A 119 18.38 -24.40 16.44
N PRO A 120 19.01 -24.80 15.30
CA PRO A 120 20.36 -25.34 15.33
C PRO A 120 21.40 -24.34 15.87
N MET A 121 21.29 -23.06 15.50
CA MET A 121 22.22 -22.01 15.94
C MET A 121 22.24 -21.88 17.46
N VAL A 122 21.07 -21.89 18.11
CA VAL A 122 20.96 -21.86 19.58
C VAL A 122 21.50 -23.13 20.19
N ALA A 123 21.23 -24.31 19.60
CA ALA A 123 21.74 -25.60 20.11
C ALA A 123 23.28 -25.66 20.06
N PHE A 124 23.88 -25.19 18.96
CA PHE A 124 25.35 -25.16 18.83
C PHE A 124 25.98 -24.11 19.74
N GLY A 125 25.39 -22.93 19.90
CA GLY A 125 25.84 -21.90 20.83
C GLY A 125 25.82 -22.38 22.29
N ALA A 126 24.81 -23.16 22.67
CA ALA A 126 24.68 -23.73 24.01
C ALA A 126 25.72 -24.85 24.29
N ALA A 127 26.33 -25.43 23.27
CA ALA A 127 27.39 -26.46 23.45
C ALA A 127 28.69 -25.89 24.01
N GLY A 128 28.94 -24.59 23.95
CA GLY A 128 29.95 -23.86 24.69
C GLY A 128 31.40 -24.09 24.26
N ASN A 129 31.66 -24.65 23.06
CA ASN A 129 33.00 -24.83 22.53
C ASN A 129 33.18 -24.01 21.23
N ASP A 130 34.45 -23.69 20.91
CA ASP A 130 34.78 -22.78 19.81
C ASP A 130 34.36 -23.32 18.44
N ASP A 131 34.45 -24.62 18.20
CA ASP A 131 34.05 -25.25 16.92
C ASP A 131 32.53 -25.13 16.70
N MET A 132 31.72 -25.36 17.72
CA MET A 132 30.27 -25.25 17.66
C MET A 132 29.84 -23.80 17.51
N ASN A 133 30.53 -22.85 18.14
CA ASN A 133 30.30 -21.42 17.95
C ASN A 133 30.62 -20.98 16.52
N ALA A 134 31.70 -21.52 15.92
CA ALA A 134 32.05 -21.28 14.52
C ALA A 134 30.94 -21.80 13.55
N ILE A 135 30.41 -23.01 13.80
CA ILE A 135 29.29 -23.56 13.04
C ILE A 135 28.04 -22.68 13.20
N GLY A 136 27.72 -22.27 14.43
CA GLY A 136 26.59 -21.37 14.71
C GLY A 136 26.68 -20.04 13.97
N SER A 137 27.85 -19.42 13.91
CA SER A 137 28.11 -18.18 13.18
C SER A 137 28.00 -18.36 11.66
N GLY A 138 28.47 -19.49 11.14
CA GLY A 138 28.31 -19.87 9.73
C GLY A 138 26.84 -20.02 9.35
N LEU A 139 26.02 -20.67 10.20
CA LEU A 139 24.59 -20.79 10.00
C LEU A 139 23.90 -19.42 10.01
N ALA A 140 24.31 -18.49 10.91
CA ALA A 140 23.78 -17.13 10.93
C ALA A 140 24.06 -16.39 9.62
N GLY A 141 25.27 -16.55 9.05
CA GLY A 141 25.60 -16.01 7.72
C GLY A 141 24.73 -16.58 6.61
N CYS A 142 24.55 -17.90 6.58
CA CYS A 142 23.66 -18.56 5.62
C CYS A 142 22.21 -18.09 5.75
N MET A 143 21.70 -17.96 6.98
CA MET A 143 20.38 -17.44 7.26
C MET A 143 20.20 -16.04 6.69
N ALA A 144 21.15 -15.13 6.95
CA ALA A 144 21.10 -13.77 6.42
C ALA A 144 21.08 -13.75 4.89
N CYS A 145 21.92 -14.56 4.24
CA CYS A 145 21.96 -14.66 2.77
C CYS A 145 20.66 -15.13 2.14
N LEU A 146 19.83 -15.89 2.86
CA LEU A 146 18.55 -16.39 2.37
C LEU A 146 17.38 -15.49 2.78
N ILE A 147 17.34 -15.04 4.03
CA ILE A 147 16.24 -14.24 4.56
C ILE A 147 16.21 -12.82 3.97
N VAL A 148 17.39 -12.20 3.76
CA VAL A 148 17.44 -10.83 3.22
C VAL A 148 16.82 -10.74 1.82
N PRO A 149 17.24 -11.52 0.81
CA PRO A 149 16.63 -11.44 -0.52
C PRO A 149 15.16 -11.86 -0.52
N LEU A 150 14.78 -12.85 0.31
CA LEU A 150 13.38 -13.26 0.44
C LEU A 150 12.53 -12.14 1.04
N SER A 151 13.01 -11.46 2.08
CA SER A 151 12.31 -10.31 2.69
C SER A 151 12.17 -9.14 1.72
N LEU A 152 13.21 -8.87 0.91
CA LEU A 152 13.14 -7.86 -0.15
C LEU A 152 12.10 -8.22 -1.20
N ALA A 153 12.05 -9.49 -1.62
CA ALA A 153 11.04 -9.98 -2.56
C ALA A 153 9.62 -9.81 -1.98
N VAL A 154 9.40 -10.22 -0.73
CA VAL A 154 8.10 -10.03 -0.04
C VAL A 154 7.75 -8.55 0.03
N THR A 155 8.65 -7.67 0.44
CA THR A 155 8.43 -6.23 0.53
C THR A 155 8.06 -5.62 -0.82
N PHE A 156 8.64 -6.15 -1.91
CA PHE A 156 8.38 -5.67 -3.27
C PHE A 156 7.04 -6.19 -3.83
N PHE A 157 6.71 -7.46 -3.64
CA PHE A 157 5.51 -8.07 -4.24
C PHE A 157 4.25 -7.92 -3.40
N MET A 158 4.38 -7.89 -2.07
CA MET A 158 3.25 -7.86 -1.14
C MET A 158 2.28 -6.69 -1.37
N PRO A 159 2.73 -5.43 -1.62
CA PRO A 159 1.81 -4.33 -1.86
C PRO A 159 0.90 -4.55 -3.08
N ALA A 160 1.47 -5.06 -4.20
CA ALA A 160 0.68 -5.39 -5.38
C ALA A 160 -0.28 -6.54 -5.10
N SER A 161 0.17 -7.59 -4.39
CA SER A 161 -0.68 -8.72 -3.98
C SER A 161 -1.87 -8.28 -3.14
N LEU A 162 -1.65 -7.44 -2.13
CA LEU A 162 -2.71 -6.88 -1.30
C LEU A 162 -3.68 -6.02 -2.13
N LEU A 163 -3.16 -5.25 -3.07
CA LEU A 163 -3.97 -4.42 -3.95
C LEU A 163 -4.94 -5.26 -4.79
N PHE A 164 -4.47 -6.36 -5.39
CA PHE A 164 -5.32 -7.29 -6.14
C PHE A 164 -6.40 -7.93 -5.24
N VAL A 165 -6.04 -8.38 -4.04
CA VAL A 165 -7.00 -8.93 -3.06
C VAL A 165 -8.06 -7.92 -2.69
N VAL A 166 -7.67 -6.68 -2.42
CA VAL A 166 -8.56 -5.60 -2.01
C VAL A 166 -9.56 -5.25 -3.10
N VAL A 167 -9.08 -5.14 -4.35
CA VAL A 167 -9.93 -4.74 -5.48
C VAL A 167 -10.84 -5.88 -5.93
N GLU A 168 -10.30 -7.10 -6.03
CA GLU A 168 -11.06 -8.26 -6.51
C GLU A 168 -11.85 -8.97 -5.40
N GLN A 169 -11.61 -8.61 -4.15
CA GLN A 169 -12.23 -9.25 -2.98
C GLN A 169 -12.05 -10.77 -2.92
N ARG A 170 -10.98 -11.28 -3.53
CA ARG A 170 -10.64 -12.70 -3.60
C ARG A 170 -9.30 -12.98 -2.93
N PHE A 171 -9.27 -13.89 -1.95
CA PHE A 171 -8.02 -14.28 -1.27
C PHE A 171 -6.95 -14.80 -2.23
N GLY A 172 -7.35 -15.63 -3.20
CA GLY A 172 -6.43 -16.23 -4.18
C GLY A 172 -5.72 -15.23 -5.10
N ALA A 173 -6.29 -14.02 -5.28
CA ALA A 173 -5.70 -12.98 -6.11
C ALA A 173 -4.30 -12.55 -5.64
N ALA A 174 -3.99 -12.73 -4.33
CA ALA A 174 -2.67 -12.45 -3.75
C ALA A 174 -1.54 -13.30 -4.34
N PHE A 175 -1.84 -14.45 -4.92
CA PHE A 175 -0.87 -15.46 -5.34
C PHE A 175 -0.86 -15.67 -6.86
N GLU A 176 -1.60 -14.84 -7.60
CA GLU A 176 -1.64 -14.86 -9.07
C GLU A 176 -0.41 -14.14 -9.66
N PHE A 177 0.80 -14.69 -9.43
CA PHE A 177 2.05 -14.09 -9.89
C PHE A 177 2.10 -13.83 -11.41
N GLY A 178 1.39 -14.66 -12.19
CA GLY A 178 1.22 -14.48 -13.64
C GLY A 178 0.52 -13.17 -14.02
N ARG A 179 -0.20 -12.52 -13.10
CA ARG A 179 -0.86 -11.23 -13.28
C ARG A 179 -0.15 -10.10 -12.54
N ILE A 180 0.32 -10.39 -11.32
CA ILE A 180 1.00 -9.41 -10.47
C ILE A 180 2.29 -8.92 -11.11
N TRP A 181 3.12 -9.84 -11.62
CA TRP A 181 4.40 -9.48 -12.22
C TRP A 181 4.27 -8.63 -13.49
N PRO A 182 3.43 -8.98 -14.49
CA PRO A 182 3.16 -8.11 -15.63
C PRO A 182 2.61 -6.74 -15.23
N PHE A 183 1.71 -6.67 -14.23
CA PHE A 183 1.19 -5.41 -13.70
C PHE A 183 2.32 -4.51 -13.16
N ILE A 184 3.20 -5.06 -12.31
CA ILE A 184 4.35 -4.32 -11.76
C ILE A 184 5.26 -3.84 -12.89
N LYS A 185 5.61 -4.73 -13.85
CA LYS A 185 6.47 -4.38 -14.98
C LYS A 185 5.90 -3.26 -15.85
N ALA A 186 4.62 -3.34 -16.17
CA ALA A 186 3.96 -2.34 -17.01
C ALA A 186 3.88 -0.96 -16.33
N ASN A 187 3.90 -0.94 -14.99
CA ASN A 187 3.72 0.28 -14.20
C ASN A 187 4.93 0.59 -13.31
N ILE A 188 6.12 0.08 -13.66
CA ILE A 188 7.31 0.09 -12.78
C ILE A 188 7.66 1.50 -12.27
N GLY A 189 7.54 2.54 -13.11
CA GLY A 189 7.83 3.92 -12.70
C GLY A 189 6.89 4.40 -11.59
N ASN A 190 5.58 4.26 -11.77
CA ASN A 190 4.57 4.64 -10.78
C ASN A 190 4.65 3.74 -9.53
N TYR A 191 4.99 2.46 -9.71
CA TYR A 191 5.17 1.52 -8.62
C TYR A 191 6.37 1.89 -7.73
N CYS A 192 7.50 2.28 -8.34
CA CYS A 192 8.66 2.79 -7.60
C CYS A 192 8.33 4.09 -6.86
N LEU A 193 7.55 5.00 -7.46
CA LEU A 193 7.09 6.21 -6.77
C LEU A 193 6.22 5.87 -5.56
N ALA A 194 5.32 4.90 -5.66
CA ALA A 194 4.51 4.43 -4.53
C ALA A 194 5.38 3.79 -3.43
N ILE A 195 6.46 3.07 -3.77
CA ILE A 195 7.42 2.56 -2.79
C ILE A 195 8.15 3.73 -2.09
N VAL A 196 8.54 4.77 -2.81
CA VAL A 196 9.15 5.95 -2.20
C VAL A 196 8.17 6.64 -1.25
N VAL A 197 6.91 6.80 -1.65
CA VAL A 197 5.83 7.31 -0.77
C VAL A 197 5.71 6.43 0.48
N TYR A 198 5.70 5.11 0.35
CA TYR A 198 5.70 4.18 1.48
C TYR A 198 6.88 4.41 2.43
N LEU A 199 8.11 4.51 1.91
CA LEU A 199 9.31 4.72 2.73
C LEU A 199 9.25 6.05 3.50
N ILE A 200 8.85 7.12 2.83
CA ILE A 200 8.69 8.45 3.47
C ILE A 200 7.59 8.39 4.53
N ALA A 201 6.44 7.80 4.21
CA ALA A 201 5.34 7.65 5.15
C ALA A 201 5.75 6.86 6.40
N ARG A 202 6.54 5.78 6.23
CA ARG A 202 7.10 4.98 7.34
C ARG A 202 8.06 5.79 8.22
N MET A 203 8.92 6.59 7.61
CA MET A 203 9.82 7.50 8.35
C MET A 203 9.01 8.52 9.16
N LEU A 204 8.06 9.22 8.51
CA LEU A 204 7.21 10.21 9.15
C LEU A 204 6.35 9.60 10.26
N GLY A 205 5.79 8.41 10.03
CA GLY A 205 5.03 7.67 11.03
C GLY A 205 5.84 7.36 12.29
N GLY A 206 7.14 7.11 12.14
CA GLY A 206 8.07 6.86 13.26
C GLY A 206 8.30 8.06 14.16
N PHE A 207 8.21 9.30 13.65
CA PHE A 207 8.36 10.50 14.48
C PHE A 207 7.28 10.65 15.56
N GLY A 208 6.16 9.94 15.44
CA GLY A 208 5.15 9.89 16.49
C GLY A 208 5.65 9.39 17.86
N VAL A 209 6.79 8.69 17.91
CA VAL A 209 7.45 8.30 19.17
C VAL A 209 7.77 9.53 20.04
N ALA A 210 8.13 10.66 19.41
CA ALA A 210 8.40 11.92 20.12
C ALA A 210 7.15 12.47 20.84
N LEU A 211 5.94 12.04 20.48
CA LEU A 211 4.69 12.39 21.13
C LEU A 211 4.33 11.35 22.21
N LEU A 212 5.15 11.29 23.27
CA LEU A 212 4.94 10.44 24.46
C LEU A 212 4.74 8.94 24.16
N CYS A 213 5.37 8.39 23.12
CA CYS A 213 5.26 7.02 22.66
C CYS A 213 3.85 6.61 22.19
N VAL A 214 2.79 7.26 22.65
CA VAL A 214 1.40 6.99 22.23
C VAL A 214 1.12 7.57 20.85
N GLY A 215 1.74 8.71 20.52
CA GLY A 215 1.56 9.38 19.23
C GLY A 215 1.95 8.51 18.03
N VAL A 216 2.86 7.54 18.20
CA VAL A 216 3.28 6.63 17.13
C VAL A 216 2.11 5.82 16.55
N PHE A 217 1.10 5.47 17.35
CA PHE A 217 -0.04 4.70 16.85
C PHE A 217 -0.89 5.50 15.88
N PHE A 218 -1.05 6.80 16.12
CA PHE A 218 -1.81 7.70 15.26
C PHE A 218 -1.04 8.05 13.98
N THR A 219 0.24 8.37 14.11
CA THR A 219 1.09 8.69 12.96
C THR A 219 1.37 7.45 12.11
N ALA A 220 1.51 6.26 12.70
CA ALA A 220 1.66 5.02 11.96
C ALA A 220 0.36 4.62 11.25
N PHE A 221 -0.81 4.85 11.87
CA PHE A 221 -2.09 4.66 11.18
C PHE A 221 -2.19 5.60 9.97
N TRP A 222 -1.88 6.90 10.13
CA TRP A 222 -1.80 7.83 9.01
C TRP A 222 -0.84 7.34 7.91
N ALA A 223 0.35 6.85 8.27
CA ALA A 223 1.32 6.32 7.33
C ALA A 223 0.80 5.11 6.53
N ILE A 224 -0.03 4.25 7.15
CA ILE A 224 -0.72 3.15 6.48
C ILE A 224 -1.68 3.71 5.40
N LEU A 225 -2.45 4.74 5.71
CA LEU A 225 -3.38 5.37 4.76
C LEU A 225 -2.62 6.02 3.59
N VAL A 226 -1.54 6.75 3.86
CA VAL A 226 -0.66 7.34 2.84
C VAL A 226 -0.13 6.26 1.88
N THR A 227 0.35 5.16 2.44
CA THR A 227 0.84 4.01 1.67
C THR A 227 -0.25 3.43 0.77
N GLY A 228 -1.43 3.21 1.32
CA GLY A 228 -2.58 2.68 0.57
C GLY A 228 -3.00 3.58 -0.57
N HIS A 229 -3.01 4.90 -0.35
CA HIS A 229 -3.34 5.86 -1.38
C HIS A 229 -2.31 5.82 -2.53
N GLY A 230 -1.01 5.76 -2.23
CA GLY A 230 0.04 5.67 -3.23
C GLY A 230 -0.14 4.44 -4.14
N PHE A 231 -0.33 3.26 -3.57
CA PHE A 231 -0.55 2.04 -4.36
C PHE A 231 -1.90 2.01 -5.07
N ALA A 232 -2.96 2.58 -4.49
CA ALA A 232 -4.26 2.72 -5.16
C ALA A 232 -4.17 3.62 -6.41
N GLN A 233 -3.35 4.68 -6.39
CA GLN A 233 -3.08 5.49 -7.58
C GLN A 233 -2.43 4.66 -8.69
N VAL A 234 -1.43 3.82 -8.37
CA VAL A 234 -0.79 2.95 -9.37
C VAL A 234 -1.83 2.08 -10.07
N TYR A 235 -2.74 1.46 -9.30
CA TYR A 235 -3.80 0.63 -9.86
C TYR A 235 -4.76 1.44 -10.74
N LYS A 236 -5.20 2.60 -10.25
CA LYS A 236 -6.11 3.49 -10.98
C LYS A 236 -5.52 3.94 -12.32
N LEU A 237 -4.23 4.28 -12.33
CA LEU A 237 -3.52 4.68 -13.55
C LEU A 237 -3.34 3.51 -14.52
N ALA A 238 -3.13 2.29 -14.01
CA ALA A 238 -2.96 1.09 -14.82
C ALA A 238 -4.25 0.65 -15.51
N VAL A 239 -5.41 0.91 -14.89
CA VAL A 239 -6.73 0.52 -15.41
C VAL A 239 -7.42 1.65 -16.18
N ALA A 240 -6.90 2.88 -16.08
CA ALA A 240 -7.42 4.01 -16.84
C ALA A 240 -7.35 3.72 -18.34
N PRO A 241 -8.45 3.94 -19.12
CA PRO A 241 -8.42 3.74 -20.55
C PRO A 241 -7.34 4.65 -21.16
N ALA A 242 -6.52 4.08 -22.06
CA ALA A 242 -5.55 4.86 -22.82
C ALA A 242 -6.26 6.00 -23.53
N PRO A 243 -5.67 7.22 -23.56
CA PRO A 243 -6.26 8.32 -24.31
C PRO A 243 -6.44 7.88 -25.75
N THR A 244 -7.69 7.86 -26.22
CA THR A 244 -8.01 7.56 -27.61
C THR A 244 -7.33 8.62 -28.48
N SER A 245 -6.24 8.23 -29.16
CA SER A 245 -5.64 9.04 -30.22
C SER A 245 -6.68 9.20 -31.32
N ARG A 246 -7.29 10.35 -31.38
CA ARG A 246 -8.04 10.80 -32.56
C ARG A 246 -7.13 11.59 -33.49
#